data_4f688a5fffa4345b2362c77f11e63536
#
_entry.id   4f688a5fffa4345b2362c77f11e63536
#
_cell.length_a   1.000
_cell.length_b   1.000
_cell.length_c   1.000
_cell.angle_alpha   90.00
_cell.angle_beta   90.00
_cell.angle_gamma   90.00
#
_symmetry.space_group_name_H-M   'P 1'
#
loop_
_entity.id
_entity.type
_entity.pdbx_description
1 polymer ?
#
loop_
_entity_poly.entity_id
_entity_poly.type
_entity_poly.pdbx_seq_one_letter_code
_entity_poly.pdbx_strand_id
1 'polypeptide(L)'
;MEIIQNLSQFPEHLRMMFLHLWCVGLRISEVCTLKGDAYYIQNGDCWMKVYQVKMKNYKRVPIPVTLYRLMQVYLKKHPTKKEAYIFRNRKGGAFSKSTFMGQMKKYCSQIGIQNGEYIFKSHDYRHTVATNFYEHGVSIQSIRDYLGHTFEEMTMQYIDYMPRKIAVSYTHLRAHETR
;
A
#
# COMPACT_ATOMS: atom_id res chain seq x y z
N MET A 1 15.29 -2.64 5.39
CA MET A 1 14.74 -3.08 4.10
C MET A 1 15.35 -2.23 3.00
N GLU A 2 16.08 -2.86 2.09
CA GLU A 2 16.99 -2.20 1.15
C GLU A 2 16.31 -1.23 0.16
N ILE A 3 15.08 -1.52 -0.32
CA ILE A 3 14.37 -0.58 -1.23
C ILE A 3 14.17 0.79 -0.57
N ILE A 4 13.74 0.83 0.69
CA ILE A 4 13.53 2.10 1.42
C ILE A 4 14.85 2.85 1.57
N GLN A 5 15.94 2.17 1.90
CA GLN A 5 17.27 2.78 2.05
C GLN A 5 17.79 3.35 0.74
N ASN A 6 17.42 2.75 -0.40
CA ASN A 6 17.83 3.15 -1.73
C ASN A 6 16.74 3.91 -2.51
N LEU A 7 15.68 4.35 -1.85
CA LEU A 7 14.49 4.91 -2.49
C LEU A 7 14.81 6.15 -3.38
N SER A 8 15.80 6.95 -2.98
CA SER A 8 16.25 8.12 -3.75
C SER A 8 16.80 7.79 -5.14
N GLN A 9 17.23 6.56 -5.38
CA GLN A 9 17.78 6.12 -6.67
C GLN A 9 16.68 5.71 -7.67
N PHE A 10 15.42 5.59 -7.21
CA PHE A 10 14.30 5.32 -8.10
C PHE A 10 13.72 6.61 -8.69
N PRO A 11 13.17 6.59 -9.91
CA PRO A 11 12.40 7.70 -10.47
C PRO A 11 11.29 8.17 -9.53
N GLU A 12 11.03 9.48 -9.49
CA GLU A 12 10.10 10.09 -8.52
C GLU A 12 8.71 9.45 -8.54
N HIS A 13 8.15 9.20 -9.72
CA HIS A 13 6.83 8.55 -9.82
C HIS A 13 6.82 7.12 -9.24
N LEU A 14 7.89 6.33 -9.47
CA LEU A 14 8.00 4.99 -8.90
C LEU A 14 8.13 5.03 -7.39
N ARG A 15 8.89 6.00 -6.85
CA ARG A 15 8.99 6.23 -5.40
C ARG A 15 7.62 6.49 -4.78
N MET A 16 6.88 7.42 -5.37
CA MET A 16 5.54 7.77 -4.86
C MET A 16 4.59 6.58 -4.95
N MET A 17 4.55 5.87 -6.07
CA MET A 17 3.74 4.66 -6.22
C MET A 17 4.12 3.58 -5.19
N PHE A 18 5.42 3.34 -5.01
CA PHE A 18 5.93 2.38 -4.03
C PHE A 18 5.54 2.73 -2.60
N LEU A 19 5.61 4.01 -2.21
CA LEU A 19 5.23 4.44 -0.86
C LEU A 19 3.75 4.14 -0.53
N HIS A 20 2.85 4.13 -1.51
CA HIS A 20 1.46 3.71 -1.30
C HIS A 20 1.35 2.20 -0.99
N LEU A 21 2.17 1.39 -1.63
CA LEU A 21 2.24 -0.04 -1.30
C LEU A 21 2.81 -0.23 0.11
N TRP A 22 3.88 0.48 0.42
CA TRP A 22 4.61 0.38 1.68
C TRP A 22 3.82 0.88 2.90
N CYS A 23 3.26 2.10 2.80
CA CYS A 23 2.61 2.75 3.93
C CYS A 23 1.15 2.34 4.13
N VAL A 24 0.45 1.97 3.04
CA VAL A 24 -1.01 1.79 3.04
C VAL A 24 -1.43 0.37 2.66
N GLY A 25 -0.56 -0.38 2.02
CA GLY A 25 -0.89 -1.74 1.55
C GLY A 25 -1.89 -1.76 0.39
N LEU A 26 -1.95 -0.72 -0.43
CA LEU A 26 -2.82 -0.71 -1.62
C LEU A 26 -2.43 -1.79 -2.62
N ARG A 27 -3.40 -2.24 -3.42
CA ARG A 27 -3.10 -2.99 -4.64
C ARG A 27 -2.47 -2.05 -5.67
N ILE A 28 -1.53 -2.55 -6.46
CA ILE A 28 -0.89 -1.70 -7.48
C ILE A 28 -1.91 -1.16 -8.50
N SER A 29 -2.98 -1.91 -8.82
CA SER A 29 -4.06 -1.41 -9.67
C SER A 29 -4.82 -0.22 -9.06
N GLU A 30 -4.96 -0.20 -7.73
CA GLU A 30 -5.56 0.91 -6.98
C GLU A 30 -4.64 2.15 -7.03
N VAL A 31 -3.33 1.96 -6.88
CA VAL A 31 -2.34 3.06 -7.00
C VAL A 31 -2.33 3.64 -8.42
N CYS A 32 -2.35 2.80 -9.45
CA CYS A 32 -2.36 3.24 -10.84
C CYS A 32 -3.59 4.10 -11.19
N THR A 33 -4.70 3.94 -10.49
CA THR A 33 -5.96 4.65 -10.76
C THR A 33 -6.24 5.83 -9.82
N LEU A 34 -5.28 6.23 -8.99
CA LEU A 34 -5.40 7.43 -8.14
C LEU A 34 -5.58 8.69 -8.98
N LYS A 35 -6.55 9.51 -8.60
CA LYS A 35 -6.90 10.75 -9.28
C LYS A 35 -6.45 11.98 -8.50
N GLY A 36 -6.43 13.14 -9.15
CA GLY A 36 -5.94 14.39 -8.57
C GLY A 36 -6.66 14.85 -7.31
N ASP A 37 -7.90 14.41 -7.08
CA ASP A 37 -8.70 14.67 -5.88
C ASP A 37 -8.63 13.57 -4.81
N ALA A 38 -7.67 12.65 -4.94
CA ALA A 38 -7.60 11.48 -4.05
C ALA A 38 -7.30 11.84 -2.59
N TYR A 39 -6.51 12.88 -2.33
CA TYR A 39 -6.02 13.21 -0.98
C TYR A 39 -6.78 14.38 -0.37
N TYR A 40 -7.22 14.22 0.88
CA TYR A 40 -7.95 15.26 1.60
C TYR A 40 -7.72 15.14 3.11
N ILE A 41 -8.07 16.20 3.84
CA ILE A 41 -8.09 16.23 5.31
C ILE A 41 -9.53 16.25 5.77
N GLN A 42 -9.85 15.41 6.75
CA GLN A 42 -11.16 15.39 7.41
C GLN A 42 -10.94 15.19 8.91
N ASN A 43 -11.54 16.08 9.71
CA ASN A 43 -11.42 16.07 11.18
C ASN A 43 -9.97 16.05 11.70
N GLY A 44 -9.05 16.73 11.00
CA GLY A 44 -7.63 16.75 11.35
C GLY A 44 -6.80 15.56 10.85
N ASP A 45 -7.43 14.52 10.36
CA ASP A 45 -6.78 13.33 9.83
C ASP A 45 -6.60 13.38 8.31
N CYS A 46 -5.54 12.75 7.83
CA CYS A 46 -5.25 12.63 6.40
C CYS A 46 -5.91 11.38 5.83
N TRP A 47 -6.63 11.56 4.75
CA TRP A 47 -7.40 10.52 4.08
C TRP A 47 -7.10 10.43 2.60
N MET A 48 -7.36 9.26 2.05
CA MET A 48 -7.27 9.02 0.62
C MET A 48 -8.53 8.31 0.10
N LYS A 49 -9.06 8.81 -1.01
CA LYS A 49 -10.14 8.19 -1.78
C LYS A 49 -9.54 7.27 -2.83
N VAL A 50 -9.86 6.00 -2.78
CA VAL A 50 -9.29 4.95 -3.64
C VAL A 50 -10.38 4.25 -4.41
N TYR A 51 -10.21 4.12 -5.74
CA TYR A 51 -11.09 3.30 -6.56
C TYR A 51 -10.67 1.84 -6.51
N GLN A 52 -11.56 0.99 -6.02
CA GLN A 52 -11.36 -0.46 -5.99
C GLN A 52 -11.77 -1.06 -7.33
N VAL A 53 -10.80 -1.29 -8.20
CA VAL A 53 -11.03 -1.79 -9.57
C VAL A 53 -11.83 -3.09 -9.58
N LYS A 54 -11.54 -4.02 -8.67
CA LYS A 54 -12.23 -5.31 -8.57
C LYS A 54 -13.68 -5.18 -8.11
N MET A 55 -13.95 -4.27 -7.16
CA MET A 55 -15.27 -4.07 -6.55
C MET A 55 -16.10 -2.99 -7.26
N LYS A 56 -15.50 -2.27 -8.20
CA LYS A 56 -16.10 -1.15 -8.96
C LYS A 56 -16.71 -0.07 -8.07
N ASN A 57 -16.10 0.19 -6.91
CA ASN A 57 -16.54 1.22 -5.98
C ASN A 57 -15.36 2.01 -5.41
N TYR A 58 -15.65 3.11 -4.71
CA TYR A 58 -14.67 3.88 -3.96
C TYR A 58 -14.63 3.47 -2.50
N LYS A 59 -13.44 3.41 -1.93
CA LYS A 59 -13.23 3.35 -0.48
C LYS A 59 -12.43 4.56 -0.02
N ARG A 60 -12.55 4.86 1.27
CA ARG A 60 -11.73 5.87 1.96
C ARG A 60 -10.81 5.15 2.93
N VAL A 61 -9.53 5.50 2.90
CA VAL A 61 -8.54 4.93 3.80
C VAL A 61 -7.76 6.04 4.49
N PRO A 62 -7.51 5.94 5.80
CA PRO A 62 -6.62 6.84 6.49
C PRO A 62 -5.19 6.59 6.01
N ILE A 63 -4.41 7.65 5.91
CA ILE A 63 -3.01 7.58 5.47
C ILE A 63 -2.10 8.34 6.43
N PRO A 64 -0.82 7.93 6.54
CA PRO A 64 0.15 8.68 7.32
C PRO A 64 0.30 10.12 6.81
N VAL A 65 0.42 11.06 7.74
CA VAL A 65 0.61 12.49 7.43
C VAL A 65 1.85 12.73 6.57
N THR A 66 2.87 11.90 6.75
CA THR A 66 4.10 11.96 5.94
C THR A 66 3.82 11.65 4.47
N LEU A 67 3.05 10.60 4.18
CA LEU A 67 2.65 10.27 2.81
C LEU A 67 1.80 11.38 2.20
N TYR A 68 0.85 11.91 2.97
CA TYR A 68 0.03 13.05 2.53
C TYR A 68 0.89 14.25 2.11
N ARG A 69 1.84 14.66 2.97
CA ARG A 69 2.75 15.79 2.69
C ARG A 69 3.61 15.54 1.45
N LEU A 70 4.18 14.35 1.30
CA LEU A 70 4.96 13.97 0.12
C LEU A 70 4.13 14.07 -1.15
N MET A 71 2.87 13.61 -1.12
CA MET A 71 1.98 13.70 -2.26
C MET A 71 1.56 15.13 -2.58
N GLN A 72 1.39 16.01 -1.57
CA GLN A 72 1.16 17.43 -1.81
C GLN A 72 2.35 18.08 -2.54
N VAL A 73 3.59 17.76 -2.15
CA VAL A 73 4.79 18.22 -2.84
C VAL A 73 4.86 17.69 -4.27
N TYR A 74 4.57 16.40 -4.45
CA TYR A 74 4.55 15.77 -5.77
C TYR A 74 3.51 16.43 -6.71
N LEU A 75 2.29 16.67 -6.22
CA LEU A 75 1.20 17.28 -6.99
C LEU A 75 1.47 18.76 -7.32
N LYS A 76 2.24 19.49 -6.50
CA LYS A 76 2.70 20.83 -6.84
C LYS A 76 3.68 20.82 -8.03
N LYS A 77 4.57 19.84 -8.11
CA LYS A 77 5.51 19.66 -9.22
C LYS A 77 4.81 19.13 -10.49
N HIS A 78 3.80 18.29 -10.29
CA HIS A 78 3.05 17.60 -11.36
C HIS A 78 1.55 17.95 -11.26
N PRO A 79 1.14 19.18 -11.60
CA PRO A 79 -0.25 19.61 -11.47
C PRO A 79 -1.20 18.64 -12.17
N THR A 80 -2.19 18.17 -11.43
CA THR A 80 -3.12 17.14 -11.90
C THR A 80 -4.56 17.61 -11.67
N LYS A 81 -5.37 17.63 -12.73
CA LYS A 81 -6.80 17.94 -12.63
C LYS A 81 -7.49 16.88 -11.75
N LYS A 82 -8.59 17.26 -11.07
CA LYS A 82 -9.33 16.38 -10.16
C LYS A 82 -9.65 15.00 -10.76
N GLU A 83 -10.12 14.99 -12.00
CA GLU A 83 -10.54 13.76 -12.69
C GLU A 83 -9.40 13.03 -13.42
N ALA A 84 -8.22 13.64 -13.52
CA ALA A 84 -7.08 13.05 -14.19
C ALA A 84 -6.33 12.08 -13.26
N TYR A 85 -5.69 11.08 -13.83
CA TYR A 85 -4.82 10.18 -13.09
C TYR A 85 -3.54 10.90 -12.65
N ILE A 86 -3.10 10.65 -11.41
CA ILE A 86 -1.85 11.20 -10.87
C ILE A 86 -0.66 10.56 -11.59
N PHE A 87 -0.67 9.23 -11.66
CA PHE A 87 0.35 8.47 -12.37
C PHE A 87 -0.17 8.13 -13.77
N ARG A 88 0.45 8.76 -14.77
CA ARG A 88 -0.03 8.73 -16.16
C ARG A 88 0.95 8.03 -17.09
N ASN A 89 0.42 7.33 -18.07
CA ASN A 89 1.18 6.88 -19.22
C ASN A 89 1.39 8.04 -20.22
N ARG A 90 2.16 7.81 -21.27
CA ARG A 90 2.46 8.82 -22.30
C ARG A 90 1.22 9.36 -23.03
N LYS A 91 0.11 8.60 -23.04
CA LYS A 91 -1.16 8.99 -23.66
C LYS A 91 -2.12 9.70 -22.70
N GLY A 92 -1.70 9.97 -21.45
CA GLY A 92 -2.52 10.60 -20.41
C GLY A 92 -3.48 9.66 -19.67
N GLY A 93 -3.54 8.40 -20.01
CA GLY A 93 -4.29 7.37 -19.28
C GLY A 93 -3.56 6.90 -18.02
N ALA A 94 -4.20 6.02 -17.26
CA ALA A 94 -3.60 5.44 -16.06
C ALA A 94 -2.28 4.73 -16.35
N PHE A 95 -1.33 4.83 -15.42
CA PHE A 95 -0.10 4.05 -15.48
C PHE A 95 -0.42 2.56 -15.37
N SER A 96 0.26 1.70 -16.13
CA SER A 96 -0.09 0.29 -16.12
C SER A 96 0.62 -0.48 -15.02
N LYS A 97 -0.08 -1.46 -14.44
CA LYS A 97 0.48 -2.40 -13.48
C LYS A 97 1.72 -3.12 -14.03
N SER A 98 1.67 -3.59 -15.27
CA SER A 98 2.79 -4.30 -15.89
C SER A 98 4.01 -3.41 -16.08
N THR A 99 3.81 -2.16 -16.50
CA THR A 99 4.89 -1.16 -16.62
C THR A 99 5.52 -0.88 -15.26
N PHE A 100 4.72 -0.67 -14.22
CA PHE A 100 5.23 -0.46 -12.86
C PHE A 100 6.07 -1.66 -12.39
N MET A 101 5.53 -2.87 -12.50
CA MET A 101 6.23 -4.10 -12.08
C MET A 101 7.53 -4.30 -12.84
N GLY A 102 7.52 -4.07 -14.16
CA GLY A 102 8.72 -4.18 -14.99
C GLY A 102 9.79 -3.14 -14.62
N GLN A 103 9.38 -1.89 -14.40
CA GLN A 103 10.30 -0.84 -13.99
C GLN A 103 10.87 -1.08 -12.59
N MET A 104 10.06 -1.48 -11.61
CA MET A 104 10.54 -1.80 -10.26
C MET A 104 11.57 -2.94 -10.30
N LYS A 105 11.31 -4.03 -11.03
CA LYS A 105 12.27 -5.13 -11.21
C LYS A 105 13.58 -4.63 -11.81
N LYS A 106 13.50 -3.85 -12.88
CA LYS A 106 14.67 -3.27 -13.55
C LYS A 106 15.50 -2.43 -12.58
N TYR A 107 14.89 -1.50 -11.87
CA TYR A 107 15.61 -0.61 -10.95
C TYR A 107 16.17 -1.37 -9.73
N CYS A 108 15.43 -2.31 -9.17
CA CYS A 108 15.95 -3.16 -8.08
C CYS A 108 17.20 -3.91 -8.51
N SER A 109 17.22 -4.46 -9.72
CA SER A 109 18.41 -5.14 -10.27
C SER A 109 19.57 -4.16 -10.53
N GLN A 110 19.29 -2.98 -11.13
CA GLN A 110 20.32 -1.98 -11.43
C GLN A 110 20.97 -1.39 -10.17
N ILE A 111 20.19 -1.19 -9.12
CA ILE A 111 20.66 -0.69 -7.81
C ILE A 111 21.40 -1.79 -7.02
N GLY A 112 21.21 -3.05 -7.38
CA GLY A 112 21.82 -4.18 -6.69
C GLY A 112 21.11 -4.61 -5.41
N ILE A 113 19.79 -4.39 -5.31
CA ILE A 113 19.00 -4.86 -4.16
C ILE A 113 19.17 -6.37 -4.02
N GLN A 114 19.58 -6.84 -2.81
CA GLN A 114 19.96 -8.23 -2.54
C GLN A 114 20.94 -8.79 -3.60
N ASN A 115 22.00 -8.04 -3.88
CA ASN A 115 23.01 -8.40 -4.91
C ASN A 115 22.42 -8.60 -6.32
N GLY A 116 21.28 -7.95 -6.62
CA GLY A 116 20.60 -8.05 -7.91
C GLY A 116 19.63 -9.24 -8.05
N GLU A 117 19.51 -10.07 -7.03
CA GLU A 117 18.64 -11.26 -7.03
C GLU A 117 17.21 -10.98 -6.55
N TYR A 118 16.96 -9.77 -6.03
CA TYR A 118 15.64 -9.42 -5.47
C TYR A 118 14.54 -9.40 -6.53
N ILE A 119 13.51 -10.21 -6.30
CA ILE A 119 12.30 -10.23 -7.13
C ILE A 119 11.21 -9.37 -6.48
N PHE A 120 10.94 -8.21 -7.07
CA PHE A 120 9.90 -7.31 -6.60
C PHE A 120 8.50 -7.92 -6.73
N LYS A 121 7.78 -8.00 -5.62
CA LYS A 121 6.38 -8.47 -5.54
C LYS A 121 5.54 -7.45 -4.80
N SER A 122 4.62 -6.78 -5.50
CA SER A 122 3.78 -5.71 -4.90
C SER A 122 2.85 -6.21 -3.80
N HIS A 123 2.44 -7.47 -3.82
CA HIS A 123 1.57 -8.07 -2.81
C HIS A 123 2.26 -8.27 -1.46
N ASP A 124 3.57 -8.44 -1.41
CA ASP A 124 4.31 -8.67 -0.16
C ASP A 124 4.15 -7.49 0.80
N TYR A 125 4.06 -6.26 0.27
CA TYR A 125 3.85 -5.04 1.08
C TYR A 125 2.46 -5.00 1.70
N ARG A 126 1.45 -5.47 0.98
CA ARG A 126 0.09 -5.58 1.49
C ARG A 126 -0.02 -6.63 2.60
N HIS A 127 0.67 -7.77 2.44
CA HIS A 127 0.79 -8.77 3.51
C HIS A 127 1.47 -8.17 4.74
N THR A 128 2.56 -7.44 4.55
CA THR A 128 3.28 -6.79 5.65
C THR A 128 2.40 -5.81 6.42
N VAL A 129 1.61 -4.98 5.73
CA VAL A 129 0.69 -4.03 6.37
C VAL A 129 -0.40 -4.78 7.15
N ALA A 130 -0.99 -5.84 6.59
CA ALA A 130 -1.99 -6.66 7.27
C ALA A 130 -1.42 -7.31 8.54
N THR A 131 -0.22 -7.88 8.44
CA THR A 131 0.47 -8.52 9.57
C THR A 131 0.79 -7.50 10.67
N ASN A 132 1.30 -6.32 10.30
CA ASN A 132 1.58 -5.25 11.25
C ASN A 132 0.33 -4.80 12.00
N PHE A 133 -0.79 -4.62 11.33
CA PHE A 133 -2.06 -4.28 11.99
C PHE A 133 -2.48 -5.37 12.97
N TYR A 134 -2.39 -6.63 12.58
CA TYR A 134 -2.74 -7.75 13.43
C TYR A 134 -1.83 -7.84 14.66
N GLU A 135 -0.52 -7.69 14.50
CA GLU A 135 0.47 -7.68 15.58
C GLU A 135 0.23 -6.53 16.59
N HIS A 136 -0.38 -5.42 16.14
CA HIS A 136 -0.75 -4.29 17.00
C HIS A 136 -2.20 -4.38 17.55
N GLY A 137 -2.82 -5.55 17.47
CA GLY A 137 -4.13 -5.81 18.07
C GLY A 137 -5.33 -5.31 17.28
N VAL A 138 -5.15 -4.94 16.01
CA VAL A 138 -6.29 -4.57 15.13
C VAL A 138 -7.07 -5.84 14.79
N SER A 139 -8.40 -5.80 14.95
CA SER A 139 -9.26 -6.95 14.66
C SER A 139 -9.18 -7.37 13.19
N ILE A 140 -9.33 -8.67 12.92
CA ILE A 140 -9.35 -9.22 11.55
C ILE A 140 -10.45 -8.56 10.71
N GLN A 141 -11.61 -8.29 11.31
CA GLN A 141 -12.71 -7.57 10.67
C GLN A 141 -12.26 -6.20 10.19
N SER A 142 -11.61 -5.41 11.06
CA SER A 142 -11.11 -4.07 10.70
C SER A 142 -10.03 -4.12 9.63
N ILE A 143 -9.13 -5.11 9.68
CA ILE A 143 -8.11 -5.32 8.65
C ILE A 143 -8.75 -5.68 7.31
N ARG A 144 -9.75 -6.57 7.33
CA ARG A 144 -10.54 -6.94 6.15
C ARG A 144 -11.16 -5.70 5.50
N ASP A 145 -11.83 -4.88 6.28
CA ASP A 145 -12.53 -3.70 5.80
C ASP A 145 -11.54 -2.65 5.26
N TYR A 146 -10.42 -2.43 5.97
CA TYR A 146 -9.34 -1.56 5.54
C TYR A 146 -8.76 -1.99 4.18
N LEU A 147 -8.44 -3.27 4.05
CA LEU A 147 -7.88 -3.81 2.81
C LEU A 147 -8.93 -3.95 1.71
N GLY A 148 -10.23 -3.94 2.03
CA GLY A 148 -11.32 -4.17 1.08
C GLY A 148 -11.33 -5.62 0.58
N HIS A 149 -11.22 -6.58 1.48
CA HIS A 149 -11.43 -7.99 1.20
C HIS A 149 -12.92 -8.34 1.34
N THR A 150 -13.45 -9.16 0.42
CA THR A 150 -14.86 -9.56 0.44
C THR A 150 -15.15 -10.56 1.56
N PHE A 151 -14.18 -11.43 1.88
CA PHE A 151 -14.31 -12.50 2.87
C PHE A 151 -13.17 -12.48 3.88
N GLU A 152 -13.44 -12.87 5.13
CA GLU A 152 -12.42 -12.97 6.19
C GLU A 152 -11.32 -13.96 5.85
N GLU A 153 -11.65 -15.07 5.20
CA GLU A 153 -10.70 -16.10 4.76
C GLU A 153 -9.59 -15.50 3.89
N MET A 154 -9.91 -14.52 3.04
CA MET A 154 -8.90 -13.81 2.24
C MET A 154 -7.95 -13.00 3.13
N THR A 155 -8.42 -12.49 4.26
CA THR A 155 -7.59 -11.76 5.23
C THR A 155 -6.76 -12.74 6.04
N MET A 156 -7.34 -13.87 6.47
CA MET A 156 -6.65 -14.93 7.19
C MET A 156 -5.48 -15.50 6.39
N GLN A 157 -5.62 -15.72 5.08
CA GLN A 157 -4.51 -16.16 4.22
C GLN A 157 -3.30 -15.21 4.25
N TYR A 158 -3.53 -13.91 4.50
CA TYR A 158 -2.45 -12.93 4.66
C TYR A 158 -1.75 -13.05 6.02
N ILE A 159 -2.45 -13.50 7.03
CA ILE A 159 -1.98 -13.61 8.41
C ILE A 159 -1.36 -15.00 8.69
N ASP A 160 -1.89 -16.05 8.06
CA ASP A 160 -1.46 -17.46 8.26
C ASP A 160 0.00 -17.75 7.85
N TYR A 161 0.66 -16.83 7.14
CA TYR A 161 2.08 -16.94 6.83
C TYR A 161 3.01 -16.81 8.06
N MET A 162 2.46 -16.57 9.28
CA MET A 162 3.24 -16.50 10.53
C MET A 162 2.66 -17.37 11.66
N PRO A 163 2.66 -18.71 11.52
CA PRO A 163 2.04 -19.61 12.52
C PRO A 163 2.63 -19.50 13.93
N ARG A 164 3.90 -19.10 14.09
CA ARG A 164 4.56 -19.01 15.39
C ARG A 164 4.18 -17.78 16.23
N LYS A 165 3.82 -16.64 15.59
CA LYS A 165 3.42 -15.42 16.31
C LYS A 165 1.95 -15.43 16.69
N ILE A 166 1.10 -16.10 15.91
CA ILE A 166 -0.33 -16.26 16.17
C ILE A 166 -0.57 -17.09 17.43
N ALA A 167 0.17 -18.19 17.62
CA ALA A 167 0.07 -19.06 18.81
C ALA A 167 0.34 -18.31 20.11
N VAL A 168 1.28 -17.36 20.12
CA VAL A 168 1.63 -16.56 21.30
C VAL A 168 0.54 -15.53 21.64
N SER A 169 -0.11 -14.92 20.64
CA SER A 169 -1.20 -13.95 20.86
C SER A 169 -2.47 -14.63 21.40
N TYR A 170 -2.81 -15.82 20.92
CA TYR A 170 -3.97 -16.58 21.42
C TYR A 170 -3.81 -17.07 22.86
N THR A 171 -2.58 -17.39 23.29
CA THR A 171 -2.31 -17.77 24.68
C THR A 171 -2.42 -16.58 25.63
N HIS A 172 -2.06 -15.37 25.21
CA HIS A 172 -2.22 -14.17 26.02
C HIS A 172 -3.68 -13.73 26.16
N LEU A 173 -4.51 -13.86 25.14
CA LEU A 173 -5.94 -13.52 25.20
C LEU A 173 -6.70 -14.47 26.14
N ARG A 174 -6.40 -15.78 26.14
CA ARG A 174 -7.01 -16.75 27.09
C ARG A 174 -6.61 -16.53 28.53
N ALA A 175 -5.44 -15.98 28.80
CA ALA A 175 -4.98 -15.71 30.18
C ALA A 175 -5.72 -14.54 30.84
N HIS A 176 -6.39 -13.67 30.07
CA HIS A 176 -7.18 -12.55 30.60
C HIS A 176 -8.68 -12.86 30.79
N GLU A 177 -9.19 -13.97 30.23
CA GLU A 177 -10.59 -14.40 30.40
C GLU A 177 -10.81 -15.31 31.61
N THR A 178 -9.78 -15.67 32.37
CA THR A 178 -9.85 -16.58 33.55
C THR A 178 -9.47 -15.89 34.86
N ARG A 179 -9.84 -14.59 35.01
CA ARG A 179 -9.79 -13.92 36.32
C ARG A 179 -11.07 -13.15 36.59
#